data_dbad47e2bd3ccc1ef7df9fd79df6ea6b
#
_entry.id   dbad47e2bd3ccc1ef7df9fd79df6ea6b
#
_cell.length_a   1.000
_cell.length_b   1.000
_cell.length_c   1.000
_cell.angle_alpha   90.00
_cell.angle_beta   90.00
_cell.angle_gamma   90.00
#
_symmetry.space_group_name_H-M   'P 1'
#
loop_
_entity.id
_entity.type
_entity.pdbx_description
1 polymer ?
#
loop_
_entity_poly.entity_id
_entity_poly.type
_entity_poly.pdbx_seq_one_letter_code
_entity_poly.pdbx_strand_id
1 'polypeptide(L)' 'MWLIYLEALLALVVLLVIVWWTMFHGRKPPADDDQ' A
#
# COMPACT_ATOMS: atom_id res chain seq x y z
N MET A 1 13.34 22.44 6.80
CA MET A 1 13.39 22.01 5.40
C MET A 1 13.45 20.52 5.27
N TRP A 2 14.43 19.90 5.89
CA TRP A 2 14.48 18.44 5.80
C TRP A 2 13.28 17.79 6.47
N LEU A 3 12.66 18.52 7.41
CA LEU A 3 11.46 17.98 8.06
C LEU A 3 10.35 17.74 7.08
N ILE A 4 10.23 18.61 6.08
CA ILE A 4 9.19 18.45 5.07
C ILE A 4 9.45 17.18 4.28
N TYR A 5 10.69 16.94 3.94
CA TYR A 5 11.04 15.73 3.19
C TYR A 5 10.81 14.49 4.02
N LEU A 6 11.18 14.57 5.29
CA LEU A 6 10.99 13.43 6.19
C LEU A 6 9.51 13.10 6.32
N GLU A 7 8.69 14.12 6.46
CA GLU A 7 7.26 13.91 6.60
C GLU A 7 6.67 13.33 5.34
N ALA A 8 7.08 13.84 4.20
CA ALA A 8 6.58 13.34 2.93
C ALA A 8 7.00 11.89 2.72
N LEU A 9 8.23 11.60 3.06
CA LEU A 9 8.73 10.24 2.92
C LEU A 9 7.96 9.29 3.83
N LEU A 10 7.74 9.71 5.05
CA LEU A 10 7.02 8.88 6.00
C LEU A 10 5.60 8.61 5.51
N ALA A 11 4.93 9.65 5.03
CA ALA A 11 3.58 9.50 4.53
C ALA A 11 3.55 8.54 3.34
N LEU A 12 4.55 8.67 2.47
CA LEU A 12 4.62 7.80 1.32
C LEU A 12 4.81 6.34 1.72
N VAL A 13 5.69 6.11 2.68
CA VAL A 13 5.96 4.76 3.14
C VAL A 13 4.71 4.16 3.76
N VAL A 14 4.03 4.93 4.57
CA VAL A 14 2.81 4.46 5.21
C VAL A 14 1.76 4.12 4.15
N LEU A 15 1.63 4.98 3.16
CA LEU A 15 0.67 4.73 2.10
C LEU A 15 1.01 3.46 1.35
N LEU A 16 2.27 3.28 1.03
CA LEU A 16 2.69 2.08 0.31
C LEU A 16 2.41 0.83 1.12
N VAL A 17 2.68 0.89 2.42
CA VAL A 17 2.43 -0.25 3.28
C VAL A 17 0.95 -0.58 3.31
N ILE A 18 0.12 0.44 3.42
CA ILE A 18 -1.32 0.22 3.47
C ILE A 18 -1.80 -0.39 2.15
N VAL A 19 -1.35 0.16 1.05
CA VAL A 19 -1.77 -0.34 -0.25
C VAL A 19 -1.30 -1.77 -0.44
N TRP A 20 -0.06 -2.03 -0.10
CA TRP A 20 0.49 -3.37 -0.24
C TRP A 20 -0.29 -4.36 0.61
N TRP A 21 -0.51 -3.99 1.85
CA TRP A 21 -1.24 -4.85 2.76
C TRP A 21 -2.64 -5.15 2.22
N THR A 22 -3.30 -4.11 1.73
CA THR A 22 -4.64 -4.28 1.19
C THR A 22 -4.63 -5.22 0.00
N MET A 23 -3.66 -5.07 -0.86
CA MET A 23 -3.60 -5.91 -2.03
C MET A 23 -3.29 -7.36 -1.67
N PHE A 24 -2.48 -7.55 -0.65
CA PHE A 24 -2.13 -8.90 -0.26
C PHE A 24 -3.24 -9.58 0.49
N HIS A 25 -3.83 -8.86 1.42
CA HIS A 25 -4.84 -9.47 2.27
C HIS A 25 -6.24 -9.32 1.68
N GLY A 26 -6.55 -8.13 1.23
CA GLY A 26 -7.89 -7.90 0.72
C GLY A 26 -8.09 -8.44 -0.66
N ARG A 27 -7.03 -8.75 -1.34
CA ARG A 27 -7.16 -9.18 -2.70
C ARG A 27 -7.64 -10.60 -2.78
N LYS A 28 -8.64 -10.81 -3.56
CA LYS A 28 -9.17 -12.14 -3.72
C LYS A 28 -8.68 -12.77 -5.00
N PRO A 29 -8.38 -14.03 -4.98
CA PRO A 29 -8.01 -14.72 -6.20
C PRO A 29 -9.21 -14.74 -7.12
N PRO A 30 -9.02 -14.36 -8.30
CA PRO A 30 -10.11 -14.31 -9.26
C PRO A 30 -10.60 -15.69 -9.56
N ALA A 31 -10.12 -16.29 -9.39
CA ALA A 31 -10.60 -17.48 -9.71
C ALA A 31 -11.86 -17.79 -10.05
N ASP A 32 -11.44 -17.45 -9.92
CA ASP A 32 -11.84 -17.60 -10.09
C ASP A 32 -12.46 -17.85 -10.67
N ASP A 33 -12.45 -17.79 -10.91
CA ASP A 33 -12.86 -17.74 -11.38
C ASP A 33 -13.16 -18.19 -12.08
N ASP A 34 -12.96 -18.27 -12.33
CA ASP A 34 -13.02 -18.50 -12.96
C ASP A 34 -13.31 -18.84 -13.40
N GLN A 35 -13.18 -18.92 -13.36
CA GLN A 35 -13.23 -18.98 -13.67
C GLN A 35 -13.52 -19.16 -13.92
#